data_0cf8479339dd9967903336841a3228fb
#
_entry.id   0cf8479339dd9967903336841a3228fb
#
_cell.length_a   1.000
_cell.length_b   1.000
_cell.length_c   1.000
_cell.angle_alpha   90.00
_cell.angle_beta   90.00
_cell.angle_gamma   90.00
#
_symmetry.space_group_name_H-M   'P 1'
#
loop_
_entity.id
_entity.type
_entity.pdbx_description
1 polymer ?
#
loop_
_entity_poly.entity_id
_entity_poly.type
_entity_poly.pdbx_seq_one_letter_code
_entity_poly.pdbx_strand_id
1 'polypeptide(L)'
;MAHADVTKLLEDAGVEYELLPHPRTETAAAEADALGISSDEVGKTIVLATPDGYVRAVLAASDRLDVRKVRDLVGGAKHQVRLASEADLGRDYSEFELGAVPPYGGPRRDPVLVDRRIAAQESVVLEAGSHDKSLRLKTADLVRITDAQVGDICKD
;
A
#
# COMPACT_ATOMS: atom_id res chain seq x y z
N MET A 1 -3.74 -7.24 -20.87
CA MET A 1 -2.39 -6.96 -20.39
C MET A 1 -2.14 -7.57 -19.03
N ALA A 2 -1.00 -8.18 -18.85
CA ALA A 2 -0.67 -8.79 -17.58
C ALA A 2 -0.27 -7.70 -16.57
N HIS A 3 -0.76 -7.82 -15.35
CA HIS A 3 -0.31 -6.99 -14.25
C HIS A 3 1.05 -7.49 -13.74
N ALA A 4 1.79 -6.61 -13.07
CA ALA A 4 3.06 -6.99 -12.47
C ALA A 4 2.85 -8.13 -11.46
N ASP A 5 3.75 -9.10 -11.48
CA ASP A 5 3.63 -10.27 -10.59
C ASP A 5 4.20 -9.92 -9.21
N VAL A 6 3.32 -9.47 -8.32
CA VAL A 6 3.71 -9.10 -6.97
C VAL A 6 4.04 -10.32 -6.09
N THR A 7 3.55 -11.51 -6.47
CA THR A 7 3.86 -12.73 -5.71
C THR A 7 5.28 -13.20 -5.96
N LYS A 8 5.77 -13.05 -7.19
CA LYS A 8 7.14 -13.42 -7.50
C LYS A 8 8.17 -12.67 -6.67
N LEU A 9 7.91 -11.37 -6.43
CA LEU A 9 8.79 -10.57 -5.60
C LEU A 9 8.86 -11.12 -4.18
N LEU A 10 7.72 -11.55 -3.63
CA LEU A 10 7.67 -12.16 -2.30
C LEU A 10 8.41 -13.50 -2.27
N GLU A 11 8.20 -14.32 -3.28
CA GLU A 11 8.88 -15.61 -3.40
C GLU A 11 10.40 -15.43 -3.49
N ASP A 12 10.85 -14.50 -4.31
CA ASP A 12 12.28 -14.21 -4.46
C ASP A 12 12.90 -13.68 -3.17
N ALA A 13 12.11 -12.98 -2.35
CA ALA A 13 12.56 -12.46 -1.05
C ALA A 13 12.43 -13.48 0.09
N GLY A 14 11.92 -14.68 -0.18
CA GLY A 14 11.73 -15.71 0.84
C GLY A 14 10.59 -15.40 1.80
N VAL A 15 9.61 -14.63 1.38
CA VAL A 15 8.48 -14.21 2.22
C VAL A 15 7.31 -15.18 2.04
N GLU A 16 6.77 -15.67 3.15
CA GLU A 16 5.56 -16.46 3.13
C GLU A 16 4.35 -15.54 2.95
N TYR A 17 3.41 -15.96 2.10
CA TYR A 17 2.18 -15.21 1.87
C TYR A 17 1.04 -16.16 1.56
N GLU A 18 -0.18 -15.66 1.72
CA GLU A 18 -1.40 -16.36 1.36
C GLU A 18 -2.15 -15.54 0.32
N LEU A 19 -2.47 -16.15 -0.83
CA LEU A 19 -3.23 -15.49 -1.88
C LEU A 19 -4.72 -15.65 -1.60
N LEU A 20 -5.45 -14.55 -1.62
CA LEU A 20 -6.88 -14.50 -1.26
C LEU A 20 -7.69 -13.95 -2.44
N PRO A 21 -8.15 -14.83 -3.35
CA PRO A 21 -9.03 -14.38 -4.44
C PRO A 21 -10.42 -14.02 -3.88
N HIS A 22 -11.04 -13.01 -4.47
CA HIS A 22 -12.37 -12.56 -4.08
C HIS A 22 -13.05 -11.87 -5.25
N PRO A 23 -14.38 -11.67 -5.19
CA PRO A 23 -15.06 -10.87 -6.21
C PRO A 23 -14.46 -9.47 -6.28
N ARG A 24 -14.56 -8.86 -7.46
CA ARG A 24 -14.01 -7.52 -7.68
C ARG A 24 -14.57 -6.51 -6.68
N THR A 25 -13.68 -5.77 -6.05
CA THR A 25 -14.02 -4.70 -5.09
C THR A 25 -13.23 -3.45 -5.43
N GLU A 26 -13.83 -2.27 -5.21
CA GLU A 26 -13.21 -1.01 -5.59
C GLU A 26 -12.58 -0.26 -4.41
N THR A 27 -12.82 -0.72 -3.18
CA THR A 27 -12.28 -0.07 -1.99
C THR A 27 -11.72 -1.10 -1.02
N ALA A 28 -10.81 -0.67 -0.15
CA ALA A 28 -10.26 -1.54 0.88
C ALA A 28 -11.34 -1.98 1.89
N ALA A 29 -12.33 -1.13 2.16
CA ALA A 29 -13.44 -1.51 3.02
C ALA A 29 -14.28 -2.63 2.38
N ALA A 30 -14.56 -2.53 1.08
CA ALA A 30 -15.28 -3.59 0.36
C ALA A 30 -14.45 -4.87 0.28
N GLU A 31 -13.13 -4.76 0.15
CA GLU A 31 -12.21 -5.89 0.19
C GLU A 31 -12.31 -6.63 1.53
N ALA A 32 -12.31 -5.89 2.63
CA ALA A 32 -12.45 -6.48 3.97
C ALA A 32 -13.78 -7.23 4.10
N ASP A 33 -14.88 -6.63 3.62
CA ASP A 33 -16.20 -7.26 3.65
C ASP A 33 -16.23 -8.55 2.81
N ALA A 34 -15.64 -8.50 1.61
CA ALA A 34 -15.61 -9.66 0.72
C ALA A 34 -14.83 -10.83 1.31
N LEU A 35 -13.79 -10.53 2.09
CA LEU A 35 -12.95 -11.54 2.73
C LEU A 35 -13.45 -11.93 4.13
N GLY A 36 -14.43 -11.23 4.67
CA GLY A 36 -14.98 -11.51 5.99
C GLY A 36 -14.00 -11.21 7.13
N ILE A 37 -13.16 -10.20 6.96
CA ILE A 37 -12.16 -9.79 7.97
C ILE A 37 -12.39 -8.35 8.39
N SER A 38 -11.75 -7.97 9.50
CA SER A 38 -11.83 -6.59 9.98
C SER A 38 -11.09 -5.64 9.04
N SER A 39 -11.65 -4.45 8.83
CA SER A 39 -11.00 -3.41 8.04
C SER A 39 -9.68 -2.93 8.67
N ASP A 40 -9.46 -3.20 9.95
CA ASP A 40 -8.18 -2.91 10.62
C ASP A 40 -7.05 -3.81 10.14
N GLU A 41 -7.38 -4.99 9.60
CA GLU A 41 -6.41 -5.95 9.09
C GLU A 41 -6.10 -5.76 7.62
N VAL A 42 -6.86 -4.91 6.94
CA VAL A 42 -6.65 -4.61 5.52
C VAL A 42 -5.86 -3.32 5.40
N GLY A 43 -4.74 -3.39 4.71
CA GLY A 43 -3.94 -2.22 4.38
C GLY A 43 -4.34 -1.67 3.02
N LYS A 44 -4.48 -0.37 2.94
CA LYS A 44 -4.63 0.33 1.67
C LYS A 44 -3.37 1.13 1.41
N THR A 45 -2.98 1.19 0.14
CA THR A 45 -1.80 1.93 -0.28
C THR A 45 -2.24 3.21 -0.98
N ILE A 46 -1.76 4.34 -0.47
CA ILE A 46 -2.01 5.65 -1.07
C ILE A 46 -0.69 6.17 -1.60
N VAL A 47 -0.68 6.57 -2.86
CA VAL A 47 0.51 7.13 -3.51
C VAL A 47 0.47 8.64 -3.36
N LEU A 48 1.56 9.22 -2.88
CA LEU A 48 1.71 10.67 -2.76
C LEU A 48 2.84 11.14 -3.64
N ALA A 49 2.66 12.32 -4.23
CA ALA A 49 3.69 12.97 -5.05
C ALA A 49 4.43 13.99 -4.20
N THR A 50 5.76 13.99 -4.32
CA THR A 50 6.64 14.95 -3.68
C THR A 50 7.55 15.55 -4.74
N PRO A 51 8.31 16.63 -4.44
CA PRO A 51 9.29 17.15 -5.40
C PRO A 51 10.34 16.12 -5.80
N ASP A 52 10.63 15.13 -4.95
CA ASP A 52 11.66 14.13 -5.21
C ASP A 52 11.12 12.84 -5.84
N GLY A 53 9.82 12.75 -6.09
CA GLY A 53 9.18 11.57 -6.64
C GLY A 53 7.99 11.13 -5.81
N TYR A 54 7.62 9.86 -5.93
CA TYR A 54 6.47 9.31 -5.22
C TYR A 54 6.86 8.66 -3.91
N VAL A 55 5.88 8.58 -3.01
CA VAL A 55 5.94 7.83 -1.77
C VAL A 55 4.69 6.98 -1.70
N ARG A 56 4.83 5.72 -1.32
CA ARG A 56 3.68 4.82 -1.09
C ARG A 56 3.43 4.73 0.41
N ALA A 57 2.22 5.08 0.83
CA ALA A 57 1.82 5.07 2.23
C ALA A 57 0.81 3.96 2.47
N VAL A 58 1.05 3.12 3.49
CA VAL A 58 0.18 2.00 3.85
C VAL A 58 -0.48 2.29 5.18
N LEU A 59 -1.80 2.24 5.21
CA LEU A 59 -2.59 2.45 6.42
C LEU A 59 -3.80 1.52 6.40
N ALA A 60 -4.45 1.37 7.55
CA ALA A 60 -5.63 0.52 7.65
C ALA A 60 -6.80 1.07 6.84
N ALA A 61 -7.60 0.17 6.27
CA ALA A 61 -8.79 0.56 5.51
C ALA A 61 -9.74 1.42 6.33
N SER A 62 -9.79 1.21 7.65
CA SER A 62 -10.64 1.95 8.58
C SER A 62 -10.12 3.35 8.92
N ASP A 63 -8.87 3.66 8.55
CA ASP A 63 -8.23 4.92 8.91
C ASP A 63 -8.21 5.89 7.72
N ARG A 64 -7.91 7.15 8.02
CA ARG A 64 -7.76 8.20 7.01
C ARG A 64 -6.36 8.77 7.05
N LEU A 65 -5.77 8.98 5.88
CA LEU A 65 -4.44 9.55 5.77
C LEU A 65 -4.44 11.03 6.16
N ASP A 66 -3.44 11.42 6.94
CA ASP A 66 -3.16 12.82 7.23
C ASP A 66 -1.92 13.25 6.44
N VAL A 67 -2.13 14.02 5.38
CA VAL A 67 -1.05 14.44 4.49
C VAL A 67 0.00 15.27 5.23
N ARG A 68 -0.40 16.05 6.25
CA ARG A 68 0.56 16.82 7.05
C ARG A 68 1.52 15.93 7.81
N LYS A 69 1.01 14.83 8.39
CA LYS A 69 1.86 13.87 9.09
C LYS A 69 2.85 13.21 8.14
N VAL A 70 2.40 12.88 6.93
CA VAL A 70 3.31 12.34 5.89
C VAL A 70 4.38 13.36 5.55
N ARG A 71 3.99 14.61 5.34
CA ARG A 71 4.94 15.68 5.03
C ARG A 71 6.02 15.82 6.11
N ASP A 72 5.62 15.75 7.36
CA ASP A 72 6.55 15.86 8.48
C ASP A 72 7.54 14.68 8.49
N LEU A 73 7.09 13.48 8.14
CA LEU A 73 7.94 12.30 8.12
C LEU A 73 8.91 12.29 6.93
N VAL A 74 8.48 12.73 5.77
CA VAL A 74 9.36 12.76 4.60
C VAL A 74 10.35 13.91 4.65
N GLY A 75 10.15 14.87 5.55
CA GLY A 75 11.14 15.87 5.85
C GLY A 75 11.20 17.00 4.86
N GLY A 76 12.16 17.42 4.35
CA GLY A 76 12.46 18.63 3.64
C GLY A 76 11.56 19.09 2.51
N ALA A 77 10.64 18.30 2.07
CA ALA A 77 9.80 18.68 0.94
C ALA A 77 8.91 19.89 1.22
N LYS A 78 8.81 20.29 2.43
CA LYS A 78 8.17 21.54 2.82
C LYS A 78 6.88 21.76 2.08
N HIS A 79 5.82 21.32 2.41
CA HIS A 79 4.57 21.74 1.86
C HIS A 79 4.19 21.19 0.48
N GLN A 80 5.07 20.52 -0.22
CA GLN A 80 4.78 20.08 -1.58
C GLN A 80 4.52 18.58 -1.66
N VAL A 81 3.78 18.07 -0.68
CA VAL A 81 3.32 16.69 -0.69
C VAL A 81 1.83 16.71 -0.99
N ARG A 82 1.42 15.96 -1.99
CA ARG A 82 0.03 15.85 -2.40
C ARG A 82 -0.32 14.41 -2.78
N LEU A 83 -1.60 14.09 -2.78
CA LEU A 83 -2.04 12.81 -3.31
C LEU A 83 -1.74 12.76 -4.81
N ALA A 84 -1.24 11.62 -5.28
CA ALA A 84 -1.08 11.40 -6.71
C ALA A 84 -2.47 11.38 -7.37
N SER A 85 -2.57 11.98 -8.56
CA SER A 85 -3.82 11.98 -9.31
C SER A 85 -4.02 10.65 -10.03
N GLU A 86 -5.25 10.40 -10.49
CA GLU A 86 -5.52 9.24 -11.34
C GLU A 86 -4.67 9.26 -12.60
N ALA A 87 -4.42 10.44 -13.18
CA ALA A 87 -3.55 10.58 -14.33
C ALA A 87 -2.11 10.20 -14.01
N ASP A 88 -1.60 10.60 -12.83
CA ASP A 88 -0.28 10.20 -12.37
C ASP A 88 -0.19 8.68 -12.24
N LEU A 89 -1.19 8.06 -11.62
CA LEU A 89 -1.21 6.61 -11.39
C LEU A 89 -1.29 5.85 -12.70
N GLY A 90 -2.13 6.29 -13.62
CA GLY A 90 -2.28 5.64 -14.92
C GLY A 90 -1.00 5.71 -15.76
N ARG A 91 -0.25 6.79 -15.63
CA ARG A 91 1.00 6.97 -16.36
C ARG A 91 2.17 6.25 -15.70
N ASP A 92 2.33 6.40 -14.39
CA ASP A 92 3.55 6.00 -13.69
C ASP A 92 3.43 4.66 -12.94
N TYR A 93 2.21 4.13 -12.79
CA TYR A 93 1.93 2.83 -12.18
C TYR A 93 1.04 1.99 -13.08
N SER A 94 1.28 2.05 -14.38
CA SER A 94 0.43 1.42 -15.39
C SER A 94 0.41 -0.11 -15.32
N GLU A 95 1.36 -0.72 -14.63
CA GLU A 95 1.43 -2.18 -14.45
C GLU A 95 0.41 -2.71 -13.43
N PHE A 96 -0.28 -1.82 -12.71
CA PHE A 96 -1.32 -2.19 -11.73
C PHE A 96 -2.66 -1.60 -12.13
N GLU A 97 -3.74 -2.20 -11.64
CA GLU A 97 -5.07 -1.58 -11.77
C GLU A 97 -5.09 -0.25 -11.00
N LEU A 98 -5.82 0.71 -11.54
CA LEU A 98 -5.99 2.00 -10.88
C LEU A 98 -6.66 1.81 -9.52
N GLY A 99 -6.03 2.34 -8.49
CA GLY A 99 -6.51 2.19 -7.11
C GLY A 99 -6.05 0.91 -6.41
N ALA A 100 -5.35 0.01 -7.11
CA ALA A 100 -4.86 -1.25 -6.54
C ALA A 100 -3.34 -1.33 -6.52
N VAL A 101 -2.65 -0.19 -6.48
CA VAL A 101 -1.18 -0.16 -6.40
C VAL A 101 -0.75 -0.76 -5.07
N PRO A 102 0.07 -1.82 -5.08
CA PRO A 102 0.58 -2.39 -3.84
C PRO A 102 1.73 -1.54 -3.28
N PRO A 103 2.14 -1.76 -2.02
CA PRO A 103 3.23 -0.98 -1.43
C PRO A 103 4.61 -1.36 -1.97
N TYR A 104 4.70 -2.35 -2.84
CA TYR A 104 5.95 -2.81 -3.43
C TYR A 104 5.67 -3.31 -4.85
N GLY A 105 6.74 -3.59 -5.59
CA GLY A 105 6.60 -4.15 -6.93
C GLY A 105 6.50 -3.11 -8.03
N GLY A 106 6.51 -3.59 -9.27
CA GLY A 106 6.61 -2.75 -10.44
C GLY A 106 8.02 -2.26 -10.67
N PRO A 107 8.25 -1.47 -11.72
CA PRO A 107 9.60 -0.98 -12.05
C PRO A 107 10.11 0.12 -11.13
N ARG A 108 9.22 0.75 -10.36
CA ARG A 108 9.60 1.85 -9.48
C ARG A 108 9.98 1.34 -8.10
N ARG A 109 10.95 1.99 -7.49
CA ARG A 109 11.34 1.73 -6.09
C ARG A 109 11.10 3.00 -5.28
N ASP A 110 9.88 3.17 -4.85
CA ASP A 110 9.49 4.34 -4.07
C ASP A 110 9.74 4.11 -2.59
N PRO A 111 10.05 5.17 -1.82
CA PRO A 111 10.01 5.07 -0.36
C PRO A 111 8.63 4.64 0.12
N VAL A 112 8.59 3.85 1.19
CA VAL A 112 7.34 3.33 1.74
C VAL A 112 7.22 3.78 3.19
N LEU A 113 6.03 4.29 3.53
CA LEU A 113 5.64 4.59 4.90
C LEU A 113 4.57 3.59 5.32
N VAL A 114 4.70 3.04 6.51
CA VAL A 114 3.68 2.14 7.08
C VAL A 114 3.18 2.77 8.36
N ASP A 115 1.85 2.94 8.45
CA ASP A 115 1.25 3.48 9.65
C ASP A 115 1.51 2.57 10.85
N ARG A 116 1.75 3.17 12.01
CA ARG A 116 2.06 2.43 13.23
C ARG A 116 1.00 1.41 13.63
N ARG A 117 -0.28 1.66 13.28
CA ARG A 117 -1.37 0.74 13.59
C ARG A 117 -1.32 -0.51 12.74
N ILE A 118 -0.94 -0.36 11.46
CA ILE A 118 -0.68 -1.52 10.59
C ILE A 118 0.55 -2.27 11.09
N ALA A 119 1.62 -1.57 11.42
CA ALA A 119 2.84 -2.20 11.91
C ALA A 119 2.62 -2.99 13.21
N ALA A 120 1.61 -2.63 13.99
CA ALA A 120 1.25 -3.33 15.24
C ALA A 120 0.45 -4.61 14.99
N GLN A 121 -0.10 -4.82 13.80
CA GLN A 121 -0.78 -6.06 13.43
C GLN A 121 0.25 -7.15 13.15
N GLU A 122 -0.09 -8.40 13.47
CA GLU A 122 0.79 -9.51 13.15
C GLU A 122 0.88 -9.75 11.64
N SER A 123 -0.25 -9.61 10.95
CA SER A 123 -0.32 -9.74 9.51
C SER A 123 -1.21 -8.66 8.92
N VAL A 124 -1.06 -8.44 7.62
CA VAL A 124 -1.84 -7.45 6.88
C VAL A 124 -2.28 -8.05 5.55
N VAL A 125 -3.48 -7.69 5.13
CA VAL A 125 -4.02 -8.05 3.81
C VAL A 125 -3.92 -6.84 2.90
N LEU A 126 -3.37 -7.05 1.71
CA LEU A 126 -3.13 -6.00 0.72
C LEU A 126 -3.68 -6.43 -0.64
N GLU A 127 -4.06 -5.48 -1.47
CA GLU A 127 -4.37 -5.79 -2.86
C GLU A 127 -3.11 -6.23 -3.59
N ALA A 128 -3.27 -7.19 -4.48
CA ALA A 128 -2.15 -7.81 -5.20
C ALA A 128 -2.01 -7.27 -6.63
N GLY A 129 -2.25 -5.97 -6.79
CA GLY A 129 -2.11 -5.28 -8.08
C GLY A 129 -3.38 -5.27 -8.92
N SER A 130 -4.46 -5.89 -8.45
CA SER A 130 -5.77 -5.90 -9.09
C SER A 130 -6.85 -5.92 -8.03
N HIS A 131 -8.09 -5.58 -8.43
CA HIS A 131 -9.22 -5.45 -7.49
C HIS A 131 -9.93 -6.77 -7.18
N ASP A 132 -9.44 -7.90 -7.68
CA ASP A 132 -10.05 -9.22 -7.45
C ASP A 132 -9.11 -10.19 -6.73
N LYS A 133 -7.95 -9.73 -6.30
CA LYS A 133 -6.97 -10.55 -5.59
C LYS A 133 -6.33 -9.77 -4.47
N SER A 134 -6.28 -10.40 -3.30
CA SER A 134 -5.55 -9.86 -2.15
C SER A 134 -4.51 -10.87 -1.72
N LEU A 135 -3.57 -10.44 -0.92
CA LEU A 135 -2.63 -11.35 -0.28
C LEU A 135 -2.44 -10.96 1.17
N ARG A 136 -2.17 -11.97 1.98
CA ARG A 136 -1.84 -11.77 3.40
C ARG A 136 -0.39 -12.14 3.61
N LEU A 137 0.34 -11.28 4.30
CA LEU A 137 1.71 -11.56 4.71
C LEU A 137 1.92 -11.00 6.11
N LYS A 138 3.01 -11.45 6.75
CA LYS A 138 3.39 -10.88 8.04
C LYS A 138 3.79 -9.43 7.87
N THR A 139 3.32 -8.58 8.75
CA THR A 139 3.59 -7.15 8.70
C THR A 139 5.08 -6.87 8.82
N ALA A 140 5.80 -7.64 9.64
CA ALA A 140 7.25 -7.50 9.77
C ALA A 140 7.97 -7.76 8.44
N ASP A 141 7.48 -8.71 7.65
CA ASP A 141 8.04 -8.97 6.32
C ASP A 141 7.79 -7.83 5.36
N LEU A 142 6.58 -7.25 5.39
CA LEU A 142 6.26 -6.07 4.59
C LEU A 142 7.23 -4.93 4.88
N VAL A 143 7.43 -4.62 6.15
CA VAL A 143 8.36 -3.56 6.56
C VAL A 143 9.78 -3.86 6.09
N ARG A 144 10.20 -5.11 6.21
CA ARG A 144 11.55 -5.52 5.82
C ARG A 144 11.80 -5.41 4.32
N ILE A 145 10.89 -5.95 3.49
CA ILE A 145 11.11 -5.98 2.03
C ILE A 145 10.98 -4.61 1.39
N THR A 146 10.25 -3.69 2.03
CA THR A 146 10.07 -2.32 1.52
C THR A 146 11.03 -1.32 2.15
N ASP A 147 11.77 -1.74 3.16
CA ASP A 147 12.60 -0.83 3.98
C ASP A 147 11.76 0.35 4.49
N ALA A 148 10.54 0.06 4.93
CA ALA A 148 9.56 1.08 5.26
C ALA A 148 9.94 1.85 6.51
N GLN A 149 9.58 3.13 6.51
CA GLN A 149 9.58 3.93 7.73
C GLN A 149 8.21 3.76 8.39
N VAL A 150 8.21 3.38 9.67
CA VAL A 150 7.00 3.24 10.46
C VAL A 150 6.75 4.53 11.23
N GLY A 151 5.52 5.03 11.18
CA GLY A 151 5.17 6.24 11.89
C GLY A 151 3.67 6.47 11.92
N ASP A 152 3.26 7.56 12.54
CA ASP A 152 1.86 7.96 12.58
C ASP A 152 1.55 8.81 11.34
N ILE A 153 0.72 8.27 10.44
CA ILE A 153 0.33 8.96 9.21
C ILE A 153 -1.19 9.12 9.08
N CYS A 154 -1.93 8.80 10.12
CA CYS A 154 -3.39 8.84 10.09
C CYS A 154 -3.96 10.01 10.85
N LYS A 155 -5.14 10.48 10.42
CA LYS A 155 -5.90 11.47 11.16
C LYS A 155 -6.33 10.89 12.50
N ASP A 156 -6.36 11.74 13.49
CA ASP A 156 -6.80 11.40 14.85
C ASP A 156 -8.29 11.13 14.90
#